data_e811c09c937d0ee0f9c4083c5ebb8cc5
#
_entry.id   e811c09c937d0ee0f9c4083c5ebb8cc5
#
_cell.length_a   1.000
_cell.length_b   1.000
_cell.length_c   1.000
_cell.angle_alpha   90.00
_cell.angle_beta   90.00
_cell.angle_gamma   90.00
#
_symmetry.space_group_name_H-M   'P 1'
#
loop_
_entity.id
_entity.type
_entity.pdbx_description
1 polymer ?
#
loop_
_entity_poly.entity_id
_entity_poly.type
_entity_poly.pdbx_seq_one_letter_code
_entity_poly.pdbx_strand_id
1 'polypeptide(L)'
;VKGVLILGAGNAQIDAIEYLIAKDGYEVHVCSWSAEDKGAKLADKFVQINITDADKIQEYVHKNNIDYIYSIGSDLAMPTVAKISARLGLPCFVSPELPMICNNKHLLRDALGEGFEGNIRHITARNLPDLKGWNHYPCVIKPVDSQGQRGVYEVRSANELEKYFDVSMSFSRSKKVIVEEYVDGQEFSVNSFFCHGEMKFSLVSDRIVFDEYPGGIIKEHHVPSLIDQDVKTKILDLVKRSAERLNIREGPAYYQIKLLKNAPKIIEITPRLDGCHMWKLIRHYCNDDLLASTFEYLLEGTEPIFKSDFSDKNLLLEFLCEKPQTIFSKSKYNVDGALELVWYYQDGDEVVSLNGHMEKCGYVVREIAK
;
A
#
# COMPACT_ATOMS: atom_id res chain seq x y z
N VAL A 1 -16.59 -6.09 26.33
CA VAL A 1 -15.34 -5.88 25.55
C VAL A 1 -15.59 -6.44 24.18
N LYS A 2 -15.34 -5.66 23.15
CA LYS A 2 -15.50 -6.07 21.72
C LYS A 2 -14.19 -6.64 21.20
N GLY A 3 -14.27 -7.75 20.44
CA GLY A 3 -13.10 -8.39 19.82
C GLY A 3 -12.72 -7.72 18.51
N VAL A 4 -11.45 -7.32 18.35
CA VAL A 4 -10.89 -6.81 17.09
C VAL A 4 -9.77 -7.72 16.62
N LEU A 5 -9.85 -8.25 15.42
CA LEU A 5 -8.82 -9.10 14.82
C LEU A 5 -8.06 -8.34 13.73
N ILE A 6 -6.76 -8.15 13.94
CA ILE A 6 -5.84 -7.59 12.95
C ILE A 6 -5.14 -8.72 12.20
N LEU A 7 -5.25 -8.71 10.88
CA LEU A 7 -4.53 -9.63 10.00
C LEU A 7 -3.17 -9.06 9.60
N GLY A 8 -2.11 -9.74 10.01
CA GLY A 8 -0.73 -9.32 9.90
C GLY A 8 -0.17 -8.78 11.22
N ALA A 9 1.12 -8.98 11.43
CA ALA A 9 1.83 -8.62 12.66
C ALA A 9 3.21 -7.97 12.38
N GLY A 10 3.45 -7.57 11.13
CA GLY A 10 4.69 -6.92 10.71
C GLY A 10 4.75 -5.43 11.08
N ASN A 11 5.84 -4.77 10.73
CA ASN A 11 6.09 -3.37 11.12
C ASN A 11 4.96 -2.40 10.75
N ALA A 12 4.29 -2.61 9.60
CA ALA A 12 3.19 -1.75 9.19
C ALA A 12 1.95 -1.87 10.10
N GLN A 13 1.73 -3.03 10.73
CA GLN A 13 0.56 -3.27 11.59
C GLN A 13 0.77 -2.85 13.04
N ILE A 14 2.00 -2.63 13.48
CA ILE A 14 2.32 -2.29 14.88
C ILE A 14 1.53 -1.06 15.33
N ASP A 15 1.53 0.02 14.56
CA ASP A 15 0.82 1.26 14.91
C ASP A 15 -0.68 1.03 15.14
N ALA A 16 -1.31 0.17 14.34
CA ALA A 16 -2.72 -0.18 14.50
C ALA A 16 -2.97 -1.01 15.76
N ILE A 17 -2.08 -1.97 16.04
CA ILE A 17 -2.16 -2.83 17.23
C ILE A 17 -2.01 -1.97 18.49
N GLU A 18 -1.00 -1.11 18.54
CA GLU A 18 -0.76 -0.20 19.67
C GLU A 18 -1.92 0.78 19.89
N TYR A 19 -2.46 1.35 18.79
CA TYR A 19 -3.63 2.22 18.87
C TYR A 19 -4.84 1.52 19.49
N LEU A 20 -5.11 0.29 19.06
CA LEU A 20 -6.25 -0.49 19.53
C LEU A 20 -6.09 -0.95 20.98
N ILE A 21 -4.88 -1.36 21.39
CA ILE A 21 -4.58 -1.74 22.78
C ILE A 21 -4.77 -0.55 23.72
N ALA A 22 -4.41 0.65 23.27
CA ALA A 22 -4.59 1.87 24.07
C ALA A 22 -6.05 2.35 24.15
N LYS A 23 -6.96 1.73 23.36
CA LYS A 23 -8.38 2.11 23.30
C LYS A 23 -9.22 1.21 24.22
N ASP A 24 -9.85 1.82 25.22
CA ASP A 24 -10.70 1.10 26.16
C ASP A 24 -11.87 0.37 25.48
N GLY A 25 -12.22 -0.78 25.99
CA GLY A 25 -13.40 -1.54 25.56
C GLY A 25 -13.16 -2.55 24.44
N TYR A 26 -11.92 -2.71 24.00
CA TYR A 26 -11.53 -3.68 22.95
C TYR A 26 -10.55 -4.71 23.47
N GLU A 27 -10.68 -5.96 22.99
CA GLU A 27 -9.69 -7.03 23.12
C GLU A 27 -9.04 -7.21 21.75
N VAL A 28 -7.72 -7.03 21.67
CA VAL A 28 -6.97 -7.01 20.42
C VAL A 28 -6.39 -8.38 20.13
N HIS A 29 -6.92 -9.02 19.10
CA HIS A 29 -6.41 -10.27 18.56
C HIS A 29 -5.54 -9.98 17.34
N VAL A 30 -4.44 -10.72 17.19
CA VAL A 30 -3.57 -10.61 16.02
C VAL A 30 -3.39 -11.99 15.39
N CYS A 31 -3.51 -12.04 14.07
CA CYS A 31 -3.31 -13.22 13.26
C CYS A 31 -2.11 -13.02 12.32
N SER A 32 -1.12 -13.92 12.40
CA SER A 32 0.02 -13.96 11.48
C SER A 32 0.51 -15.39 11.29
N TRP A 33 1.33 -15.61 10.28
CA TRP A 33 1.98 -16.89 10.07
C TRP A 33 3.15 -17.15 11.03
N SER A 34 3.69 -16.11 11.67
CA SER A 34 4.84 -16.16 12.59
C SER A 34 4.50 -15.54 13.94
N ALA A 35 4.76 -16.29 15.01
CA ALA A 35 4.66 -15.81 16.38
C ALA A 35 5.84 -14.89 16.77
N GLU A 36 6.91 -14.87 15.97
CA GLU A 36 8.09 -14.04 16.23
C GLU A 36 7.92 -12.60 15.78
N ASP A 37 6.89 -12.32 14.98
CA ASP A 37 6.55 -10.97 14.55
C ASP A 37 6.31 -10.06 15.77
N LYS A 38 6.78 -8.81 15.70
CA LYS A 38 6.65 -7.85 16.81
C LYS A 38 5.21 -7.61 17.23
N GLY A 39 4.31 -7.46 16.25
CA GLY A 39 2.88 -7.27 16.50
C GLY A 39 2.22 -8.45 17.21
N ALA A 40 2.72 -9.68 17.01
CA ALA A 40 2.23 -10.87 17.69
C ALA A 40 2.48 -10.81 19.21
N LYS A 41 3.59 -10.18 19.63
CA LYS A 41 3.99 -10.05 21.03
C LYS A 41 3.27 -8.90 21.76
N LEU A 42 2.67 -7.98 21.03
CA LEU A 42 1.93 -6.84 21.59
C LEU A 42 0.47 -7.16 21.88
N ALA A 43 -0.14 -8.07 21.11
CA ALA A 43 -1.56 -8.37 21.14
C ALA A 43 -2.01 -8.98 22.48
N ASP A 44 -3.28 -8.73 22.88
CA ASP A 44 -3.92 -9.45 23.98
C ASP A 44 -4.02 -10.95 23.70
N LYS A 45 -4.29 -11.30 22.43
CA LYS A 45 -4.31 -12.66 21.94
C LYS A 45 -3.66 -12.79 20.57
N PHE A 46 -2.85 -13.80 20.41
CA PHE A 46 -2.23 -14.14 19.13
C PHE A 46 -2.70 -15.50 18.62
N VAL A 47 -2.92 -15.61 17.32
CA VAL A 47 -3.20 -16.87 16.65
C VAL A 47 -2.31 -17.04 15.42
N GLN A 48 -1.68 -18.20 15.33
CA GLN A 48 -0.81 -18.53 14.18
C GLN A 48 -1.63 -19.16 13.07
N ILE A 49 -2.14 -18.33 12.18
CA ILE A 49 -2.86 -18.73 10.97
C ILE A 49 -2.33 -17.90 9.80
N ASN A 50 -2.24 -18.49 8.61
CA ASN A 50 -1.93 -17.73 7.40
C ASN A 50 -3.06 -16.74 7.11
N ILE A 51 -2.75 -15.47 6.96
CA ILE A 51 -3.71 -14.38 6.71
C ILE A 51 -4.53 -14.56 5.42
N THR A 52 -4.16 -15.49 4.55
CA THR A 52 -4.93 -15.85 3.33
C THR A 52 -5.83 -17.05 3.52
N ASP A 53 -5.78 -17.75 4.67
CA ASP A 53 -6.62 -18.89 5.00
C ASP A 53 -7.96 -18.42 5.59
N ALA A 54 -8.86 -17.99 4.69
CA ALA A 54 -10.12 -17.40 5.09
C ALA A 54 -11.01 -18.35 5.93
N ASP A 55 -10.93 -19.66 5.71
CA ASP A 55 -11.80 -20.60 6.39
C ASP A 55 -11.35 -20.78 7.86
N LYS A 56 -10.04 -20.96 8.11
CA LYS A 56 -9.53 -21.01 9.49
C LYS A 56 -9.69 -19.69 10.24
N ILE A 57 -9.52 -18.55 9.56
CA ILE A 57 -9.76 -17.25 10.19
C ILE A 57 -11.23 -17.08 10.52
N GLN A 58 -12.15 -17.50 9.66
CA GLN A 58 -13.59 -17.48 9.93
C GLN A 58 -13.95 -18.33 11.15
N GLU A 59 -13.38 -19.54 11.28
CA GLU A 59 -13.56 -20.40 12.47
C GLU A 59 -13.05 -19.70 13.74
N TYR A 60 -11.89 -19.04 13.66
CA TYR A 60 -11.33 -18.27 14.77
C TYR A 60 -12.23 -17.10 15.18
N VAL A 61 -12.74 -16.36 14.20
CA VAL A 61 -13.68 -15.23 14.40
C VAL A 61 -14.92 -15.70 15.16
N HIS A 62 -15.55 -16.80 14.73
CA HIS A 62 -16.71 -17.37 15.42
C HIS A 62 -16.39 -17.83 16.84
N LYS A 63 -15.28 -18.58 17.01
CA LYS A 63 -14.91 -19.16 18.31
C LYS A 63 -14.62 -18.10 19.36
N ASN A 64 -14.09 -16.94 18.95
CA ASN A 64 -13.64 -15.88 19.87
C ASN A 64 -14.60 -14.68 19.89
N ASN A 65 -15.76 -14.75 19.22
CA ASN A 65 -16.74 -13.67 19.14
C ASN A 65 -16.10 -12.34 18.68
N ILE A 66 -15.36 -12.38 17.59
CA ILE A 66 -14.74 -11.19 17.01
C ILE A 66 -15.80 -10.32 16.34
N ASP A 67 -15.83 -9.05 16.70
CA ASP A 67 -16.78 -8.06 16.18
C ASP A 67 -16.24 -7.31 14.95
N TYR A 68 -14.92 -7.18 14.85
CA TYR A 68 -14.27 -6.44 13.78
C TYR A 68 -13.02 -7.18 13.27
N ILE A 69 -12.80 -7.13 11.95
CA ILE A 69 -11.63 -7.66 11.30
C ILE A 69 -11.06 -6.61 10.36
N TYR A 70 -9.75 -6.34 10.42
CA TYR A 70 -9.10 -5.37 9.55
C TYR A 70 -7.62 -5.69 9.31
N SER A 71 -7.02 -4.99 8.37
CA SER A 71 -5.57 -4.95 8.15
C SER A 71 -5.14 -3.62 7.58
N ILE A 72 -3.96 -3.15 7.93
CA ILE A 72 -3.29 -2.03 7.30
C ILE A 72 -2.01 -2.49 6.60
N GLY A 73 -1.62 -1.81 5.54
CA GLY A 73 -0.37 -2.07 4.84
C GLY A 73 -0.23 -3.45 4.20
N SER A 74 -1.30 -4.25 4.10
CA SER A 74 -1.25 -5.61 3.56
C SER A 74 -2.32 -5.88 2.49
N ASP A 75 -1.90 -5.89 1.22
CA ASP A 75 -2.79 -6.26 0.11
C ASP A 75 -3.18 -7.73 0.14
N LEU A 76 -2.33 -8.59 0.71
CA LEU A 76 -2.63 -10.02 0.87
C LEU A 76 -3.75 -10.28 1.88
N ALA A 77 -3.86 -9.46 2.92
CA ALA A 77 -4.87 -9.63 3.97
C ALA A 77 -6.24 -9.11 3.56
N MET A 78 -6.31 -8.02 2.79
CA MET A 78 -7.57 -7.33 2.50
C MET A 78 -8.63 -8.17 1.79
N PRO A 79 -8.31 -9.09 0.85
CA PRO A 79 -9.30 -10.03 0.30
C PRO A 79 -9.93 -10.93 1.36
N THR A 80 -9.13 -11.38 2.35
CA THR A 80 -9.62 -12.20 3.47
C THR A 80 -10.50 -11.37 4.40
N VAL A 81 -10.07 -10.15 4.76
CA VAL A 81 -10.87 -9.19 5.55
C VAL A 81 -12.24 -8.98 4.92
N ALA A 82 -12.28 -8.57 3.66
CA ALA A 82 -13.53 -8.26 2.96
C ALA A 82 -14.45 -9.48 2.82
N LYS A 83 -13.89 -10.64 2.47
CA LYS A 83 -14.63 -11.90 2.32
C LYS A 83 -15.29 -12.33 3.62
N ILE A 84 -14.55 -12.33 4.72
CA ILE A 84 -15.06 -12.76 6.03
C ILE A 84 -16.08 -11.76 6.55
N SER A 85 -15.76 -10.45 6.48
CA SER A 85 -16.69 -9.41 6.92
C SER A 85 -18.03 -9.51 6.19
N ALA A 86 -18.02 -9.70 4.86
CA ALA A 86 -19.26 -9.87 4.09
C ALA A 86 -20.04 -11.14 4.46
N ARG A 87 -19.33 -12.27 4.70
CA ARG A 87 -19.98 -13.54 5.10
C ARG A 87 -20.65 -13.47 6.47
N LEU A 88 -20.05 -12.72 7.40
CA LEU A 88 -20.48 -12.67 8.79
C LEU A 88 -21.26 -11.38 9.13
N GLY A 89 -21.43 -10.47 8.17
CA GLY A 89 -22.11 -9.19 8.40
C GLY A 89 -21.32 -8.25 9.31
N LEU A 90 -19.98 -8.36 9.34
CA LEU A 90 -19.11 -7.49 10.12
C LEU A 90 -18.86 -6.18 9.37
N PRO A 91 -18.64 -5.05 10.08
CA PRO A 91 -18.29 -3.78 9.45
C PRO A 91 -17.04 -3.91 8.56
N CYS A 92 -17.10 -3.32 7.36
CA CYS A 92 -16.00 -3.30 6.41
C CYS A 92 -16.16 -2.14 5.43
N PHE A 93 -15.07 -1.52 5.04
CA PHE A 93 -15.08 -0.40 4.09
C PHE A 93 -15.22 -0.84 2.63
N VAL A 94 -14.91 -2.10 2.33
CA VAL A 94 -14.75 -2.58 0.96
C VAL A 94 -15.60 -3.82 0.68
N SER A 95 -16.10 -3.94 -0.54
CA SER A 95 -16.73 -5.18 -1.01
C SER A 95 -15.69 -6.29 -1.18
N PRO A 96 -16.10 -7.58 -1.19
CA PRO A 96 -15.18 -8.70 -1.40
C PRO A 96 -14.41 -8.64 -2.73
N GLU A 97 -14.99 -8.05 -3.76
CA GLU A 97 -14.42 -7.95 -5.10
C GLU A 97 -13.34 -6.88 -5.21
N LEU A 98 -13.51 -5.76 -4.48
CA LEU A 98 -12.64 -4.58 -4.63
C LEU A 98 -11.17 -4.86 -4.34
N PRO A 99 -10.77 -5.50 -3.21
CA PRO A 99 -9.38 -5.85 -2.97
C PRO A 99 -8.83 -6.82 -4.02
N MET A 100 -9.64 -7.72 -4.55
CA MET A 100 -9.23 -8.62 -5.62
C MET A 100 -8.94 -7.87 -6.92
N ILE A 101 -9.78 -6.90 -7.28
CA ILE A 101 -9.58 -6.03 -8.43
C ILE A 101 -8.28 -5.24 -8.27
N CYS A 102 -8.10 -4.57 -7.14
CA CYS A 102 -6.94 -3.73 -6.89
C CYS A 102 -5.62 -4.51 -6.84
N ASN A 103 -5.62 -5.72 -6.25
CA ASN A 103 -4.42 -6.55 -6.13
C ASN A 103 -3.99 -7.23 -7.44
N ASN A 104 -4.87 -7.28 -8.44
CA ASN A 104 -4.60 -7.90 -9.73
C ASN A 104 -4.52 -6.85 -10.82
N LYS A 105 -3.33 -6.59 -11.30
CA LYS A 105 -3.05 -5.50 -12.24
C LYS A 105 -3.98 -5.47 -13.45
N HIS A 106 -4.22 -6.64 -14.06
CA HIS A 106 -5.12 -6.72 -15.21
C HIS A 106 -6.58 -6.45 -14.84
N LEU A 107 -7.05 -6.92 -13.68
CA LEU A 107 -8.42 -6.66 -13.23
C LEU A 107 -8.62 -5.17 -12.93
N LEU A 108 -7.62 -4.51 -12.37
CA LEU A 108 -7.66 -3.06 -12.15
C LEU A 108 -7.75 -2.31 -13.49
N ARG A 109 -6.93 -2.68 -14.47
CA ARG A 109 -6.96 -2.06 -15.80
C ARG A 109 -8.30 -2.28 -16.52
N ASP A 110 -8.82 -3.50 -16.46
CA ASP A 110 -10.11 -3.87 -17.06
C ASP A 110 -11.27 -3.13 -16.37
N ALA A 111 -11.25 -3.04 -15.03
CA ALA A 111 -12.28 -2.33 -14.26
C ALA A 111 -12.28 -0.81 -14.52
N LEU A 112 -11.12 -0.21 -14.67
CA LEU A 112 -11.01 1.19 -15.10
C LEU A 112 -11.53 1.37 -16.52
N GLY A 113 -11.19 0.44 -17.43
CA GLY A 113 -11.60 0.45 -18.83
C GLY A 113 -10.63 1.21 -19.75
N GLU A 114 -10.59 0.84 -21.03
CA GLU A 114 -9.66 1.43 -22.02
C GLU A 114 -9.84 2.94 -22.21
N GLY A 115 -11.09 3.43 -22.16
CA GLY A 115 -11.41 4.86 -22.32
C GLY A 115 -11.21 5.71 -21.06
N PHE A 116 -10.78 5.12 -19.95
CA PHE A 116 -10.56 5.88 -18.71
C PHE A 116 -9.23 6.61 -18.78
N GLU A 117 -9.24 7.95 -18.75
CA GLU A 117 -8.08 8.83 -18.98
C GLU A 117 -6.97 8.59 -17.95
N GLY A 118 -7.01 8.08 -16.93
CA GLY A 118 -5.91 7.76 -15.99
C GLY A 118 -5.41 6.34 -16.11
N ASN A 119 -6.06 5.51 -16.93
CA ASN A 119 -5.63 4.13 -17.15
C ASN A 119 -4.35 4.06 -17.98
N ILE A 120 -3.59 2.99 -17.83
CA ILE A 120 -2.41 2.70 -18.61
C ILE A 120 -2.81 1.75 -19.75
N ARG A 121 -2.33 2.02 -20.96
CA ARG A 121 -2.52 1.11 -22.09
C ARG A 121 -1.85 -0.22 -21.77
N HIS A 122 -2.55 -1.31 -21.98
CA HIS A 122 -2.08 -2.63 -21.60
C HIS A 122 -2.60 -3.73 -22.51
N ILE A 123 -1.94 -4.88 -22.44
CA ILE A 123 -2.41 -6.14 -23.00
C ILE A 123 -2.04 -7.26 -22.02
N THR A 124 -2.86 -8.29 -21.94
CA THR A 124 -2.54 -9.47 -21.14
C THR A 124 -2.28 -10.67 -22.03
N ALA A 125 -1.38 -11.56 -21.59
CA ALA A 125 -0.98 -12.72 -22.37
C ALA A 125 -0.77 -13.96 -21.51
N ARG A 126 -1.10 -15.12 -22.10
CA ARG A 126 -0.75 -16.44 -21.58
C ARG A 126 0.33 -17.11 -22.43
N ASN A 127 0.52 -16.61 -23.65
CA ASN A 127 1.55 -17.05 -24.60
C ASN A 127 1.99 -15.88 -25.48
N LEU A 128 3.14 -16.00 -26.14
CA LEU A 128 3.70 -14.94 -26.98
C LEU A 128 2.75 -14.49 -28.13
N PRO A 129 2.01 -15.38 -28.80
CA PRO A 129 1.05 -14.96 -29.82
C PRO A 129 -0.03 -13.99 -29.34
N ASP A 130 -0.39 -14.00 -28.04
CA ASP A 130 -1.37 -13.07 -27.46
C ASP A 130 -0.87 -11.62 -27.52
N LEU A 131 0.45 -11.41 -27.61
CA LEU A 131 1.08 -10.08 -27.69
C LEU A 131 1.19 -9.55 -29.14
N LYS A 132 0.68 -10.30 -30.13
CA LYS A 132 0.73 -9.88 -31.52
C LYS A 132 -0.01 -8.55 -31.70
N GLY A 133 0.71 -7.58 -32.26
CA GLY A 133 0.17 -6.22 -32.47
C GLY A 133 0.54 -5.21 -31.37
N TRP A 134 1.16 -5.65 -30.27
CA TRP A 134 1.73 -4.69 -29.33
C TRP A 134 2.91 -3.95 -29.98
N ASN A 135 2.83 -2.64 -30.03
CA ASN A 135 3.84 -1.77 -30.67
C ASN A 135 4.17 -0.52 -29.84
N HIS A 136 3.77 -0.49 -28.58
CA HIS A 136 4.02 0.64 -27.67
C HIS A 136 5.26 0.37 -26.83
N TYR A 137 6.39 0.95 -27.23
CA TYR A 137 7.67 0.85 -26.54
C TYR A 137 8.18 2.25 -26.13
N PRO A 138 8.92 2.40 -25.01
CA PRO A 138 9.18 1.33 -24.04
C PRO A 138 7.89 0.85 -23.34
N CYS A 139 7.92 -0.40 -22.86
CA CYS A 139 6.83 -0.98 -22.08
C CYS A 139 7.38 -1.76 -20.88
N VAL A 140 6.49 -2.16 -19.98
CA VAL A 140 6.82 -3.00 -18.85
C VAL A 140 6.08 -4.32 -18.98
N ILE A 141 6.81 -5.44 -18.93
CA ILE A 141 6.21 -6.76 -18.76
C ILE A 141 6.30 -7.19 -17.31
N LYS A 142 5.20 -7.70 -16.75
CA LYS A 142 5.14 -8.16 -15.36
C LYS A 142 4.10 -9.25 -15.16
N PRO A 143 4.28 -10.13 -14.15
CA PRO A 143 3.23 -11.07 -13.76
C PRO A 143 2.00 -10.32 -13.24
N VAL A 144 0.79 -10.81 -13.53
CA VAL A 144 -0.45 -10.15 -13.09
C VAL A 144 -0.66 -10.22 -11.58
N ASP A 145 -0.09 -11.22 -10.91
CA ASP A 145 -0.38 -11.64 -9.54
C ASP A 145 0.89 -11.84 -8.67
N SER A 146 2.03 -11.27 -9.08
CA SER A 146 3.26 -11.24 -8.29
C SER A 146 3.40 -9.90 -7.55
N GLN A 147 4.04 -9.95 -6.38
CA GLN A 147 4.37 -8.80 -5.55
C GLN A 147 5.89 -8.65 -5.38
N GLY A 148 6.32 -7.51 -4.81
CA GLY A 148 7.74 -7.25 -4.55
C GLY A 148 8.57 -7.21 -5.82
N GLN A 149 7.96 -6.82 -6.94
CA GLN A 149 8.59 -6.55 -8.24
C GLN A 149 9.29 -7.74 -8.90
N ARG A 150 9.00 -8.93 -8.44
CA ARG A 150 9.52 -10.16 -9.04
C ARG A 150 8.93 -10.36 -10.43
N GLY A 151 9.82 -10.54 -11.42
CA GLY A 151 9.42 -10.76 -12.82
C GLY A 151 8.98 -9.48 -13.56
N VAL A 152 9.35 -8.30 -13.07
CA VAL A 152 9.07 -6.99 -13.71
C VAL A 152 10.27 -6.54 -14.52
N TYR A 153 10.07 -6.27 -15.82
CA TYR A 153 11.13 -5.85 -16.73
C TYR A 153 10.66 -4.68 -17.60
N GLU A 154 11.50 -3.67 -17.72
CA GLU A 154 11.38 -2.66 -18.77
C GLU A 154 11.87 -3.26 -20.09
N VAL A 155 11.13 -3.02 -21.17
CA VAL A 155 11.32 -3.63 -22.47
C VAL A 155 11.23 -2.56 -23.55
N ARG A 156 12.21 -2.49 -24.43
CA ARG A 156 12.35 -1.44 -25.45
C ARG A 156 12.08 -1.90 -26.87
N SER A 157 11.90 -3.20 -27.08
CA SER A 157 11.66 -3.78 -28.40
C SER A 157 10.90 -5.11 -28.33
N ALA A 158 10.35 -5.55 -29.46
CA ALA A 158 9.69 -6.85 -29.55
C ALA A 158 10.63 -8.02 -29.19
N ASN A 159 11.90 -7.94 -29.59
CA ASN A 159 12.88 -8.99 -29.27
C ASN A 159 13.16 -9.09 -27.76
N GLU A 160 13.20 -7.95 -27.07
CA GLU A 160 13.32 -7.94 -25.60
C GLU A 160 12.05 -8.47 -24.94
N LEU A 161 10.88 -8.15 -25.49
CA LEU A 161 9.61 -8.64 -24.99
C LEU A 161 9.54 -10.16 -25.05
N GLU A 162 9.96 -10.77 -26.16
CA GLU A 162 10.08 -12.23 -26.32
C GLU A 162 11.07 -12.81 -25.29
N LYS A 163 12.25 -12.18 -25.13
CA LYS A 163 13.29 -12.61 -24.18
C LYS A 163 12.80 -12.68 -22.74
N TYR A 164 12.01 -11.68 -22.29
CA TYR A 164 11.57 -11.58 -20.90
C TYR A 164 10.23 -12.24 -20.64
N PHE A 165 9.51 -12.69 -21.66
CA PHE A 165 8.19 -13.27 -21.53
C PHE A 165 8.16 -14.49 -20.58
N ASP A 166 8.95 -15.50 -20.87
CA ASP A 166 8.97 -16.75 -20.08
C ASP A 166 9.50 -16.52 -18.67
N VAL A 167 10.48 -15.62 -18.53
CA VAL A 167 11.02 -15.26 -17.21
C VAL A 167 9.93 -14.57 -16.36
N SER A 168 9.24 -13.58 -16.92
CA SER A 168 8.13 -12.92 -16.23
C SER A 168 7.00 -13.89 -15.90
N MET A 169 6.63 -14.74 -16.87
CA MET A 169 5.61 -15.78 -16.71
C MET A 169 5.92 -16.76 -15.58
N SER A 170 7.19 -17.09 -15.36
CA SER A 170 7.61 -18.02 -14.31
C SER A 170 7.24 -17.55 -12.90
N PHE A 171 7.15 -16.23 -12.69
CA PHE A 171 6.74 -15.61 -11.42
C PHE A 171 5.23 -15.47 -11.26
N SER A 172 4.43 -15.75 -12.30
CA SER A 172 2.98 -15.69 -12.21
C SER A 172 2.39 -17.01 -11.72
N ARG A 173 1.58 -16.93 -10.67
CA ARG A 173 0.83 -18.09 -10.14
C ARG A 173 -0.28 -18.53 -11.10
N SER A 174 -0.95 -17.56 -11.72
CA SER A 174 -2.04 -17.80 -12.67
C SER A 174 -1.57 -18.05 -14.11
N LYS A 175 -0.24 -18.09 -14.34
CA LYS A 175 0.35 -18.24 -15.68
C LYS A 175 -0.20 -17.19 -16.65
N LYS A 176 -0.10 -15.94 -16.24
CA LYS A 176 -0.54 -14.79 -17.01
C LYS A 176 0.38 -13.60 -16.76
N VAL A 177 0.77 -12.91 -17.81
CA VAL A 177 1.52 -11.65 -17.73
C VAL A 177 0.68 -10.50 -18.25
N ILE A 178 1.02 -9.28 -17.84
CA ILE A 178 0.52 -8.04 -18.40
C ILE A 178 1.70 -7.25 -18.96
N VAL A 179 1.50 -6.68 -20.15
CA VAL A 179 2.40 -5.71 -20.76
C VAL A 179 1.71 -4.35 -20.71
N GLU A 180 2.39 -3.36 -20.17
CA GLU A 180 1.86 -2.00 -19.99
C GLU A 180 2.80 -0.99 -20.63
N GLU A 181 2.23 0.09 -21.19
CA GLU A 181 2.99 1.27 -21.61
C GLU A 181 3.87 1.76 -20.44
N TYR A 182 5.13 2.06 -20.72
CA TYR A 182 6.04 2.59 -19.69
C TYR A 182 5.70 4.03 -19.35
N VAL A 183 5.51 4.28 -18.05
CA VAL A 183 5.26 5.62 -17.52
C VAL A 183 6.54 6.08 -16.82
N ASP A 184 7.24 7.03 -17.44
CA ASP A 184 8.60 7.47 -17.08
C ASP A 184 8.67 8.72 -16.19
N GLY A 185 7.52 9.34 -15.90
CA GLY A 185 7.49 10.61 -15.18
C GLY A 185 7.60 10.49 -13.66
N GLN A 186 7.55 11.64 -13.03
CA GLN A 186 7.58 11.77 -11.57
C GLN A 186 6.47 10.95 -10.91
N GLU A 187 6.78 10.41 -9.74
CA GLU A 187 5.91 9.50 -9.00
C GLU A 187 5.36 10.16 -7.75
N PHE A 188 4.09 9.90 -7.48
CA PHE A 188 3.35 10.45 -6.34
C PHE A 188 2.62 9.37 -5.59
N SER A 189 2.51 9.59 -4.28
CA SER A 189 1.57 8.89 -3.43
C SER A 189 0.41 9.81 -3.09
N VAL A 190 -0.82 9.30 -3.21
CA VAL A 190 -2.00 10.02 -2.73
C VAL A 190 -2.67 9.19 -1.65
N ASN A 191 -2.69 9.72 -0.45
CA ASN A 191 -3.46 9.17 0.66
C ASN A 191 -4.79 9.89 0.72
N SER A 192 -5.89 9.16 0.65
CA SER A 192 -7.24 9.71 0.66
C SER A 192 -8.14 8.99 1.65
N PHE A 193 -9.23 9.63 2.03
CA PHE A 193 -10.26 9.06 2.88
C PHE A 193 -11.64 9.41 2.32
N PHE A 194 -12.51 8.41 2.25
CA PHE A 194 -13.85 8.52 1.71
C PHE A 194 -14.90 8.23 2.78
N CYS A 195 -16.01 8.99 2.75
CA CYS A 195 -17.22 8.70 3.51
C CYS A 195 -18.42 8.93 2.58
N HIS A 196 -19.31 7.95 2.48
CA HIS A 196 -20.51 8.00 1.64
C HIS A 196 -20.25 8.35 0.17
N GLY A 197 -19.06 7.99 -0.33
CA GLY A 197 -18.62 8.28 -1.69
C GLY A 197 -18.02 9.67 -1.88
N GLU A 198 -17.96 10.49 -0.85
CA GLU A 198 -17.27 11.79 -0.88
C GLU A 198 -15.82 11.64 -0.40
N MET A 199 -14.90 12.26 -1.10
CA MET A 199 -13.49 12.34 -0.67
C MET A 199 -13.35 13.42 0.40
N LYS A 200 -13.30 13.02 1.68
CA LYS A 200 -13.22 13.92 2.85
C LYS A 200 -11.80 14.41 3.12
N PHE A 201 -10.80 13.62 2.72
CA PHE A 201 -9.38 13.96 2.86
C PHE A 201 -8.60 13.51 1.64
N SER A 202 -7.57 14.26 1.29
CA SER A 202 -6.56 13.83 0.32
C SER A 202 -5.26 14.61 0.51
N LEU A 203 -4.13 13.90 0.45
CA LEU A 203 -2.80 14.48 0.44
C LEU A 203 -1.95 13.85 -0.66
N VAL A 204 -1.41 14.70 -1.53
CA VAL A 204 -0.42 14.31 -2.54
C VAL A 204 0.98 14.52 -1.96
N SER A 205 1.80 13.50 -1.96
CA SER A 205 3.22 13.55 -1.60
C SER A 205 4.10 13.12 -2.76
N ASP A 206 5.29 13.71 -2.89
CA ASP A 206 6.28 13.21 -3.82
C ASP A 206 6.80 11.87 -3.29
N ARG A 207 6.88 10.87 -4.18
CA ARG A 207 7.37 9.54 -3.88
C ARG A 207 8.73 9.35 -4.51
N ILE A 208 9.76 9.30 -3.67
CA ILE A 208 11.15 9.14 -4.09
C ILE A 208 11.56 7.68 -3.93
N VAL A 209 12.18 7.12 -4.95
CA VAL A 209 12.63 5.73 -4.99
C VAL A 209 14.14 5.65 -5.17
N PHE A 210 14.71 4.48 -4.91
CA PHE A 210 16.10 4.20 -5.26
C PHE A 210 16.21 3.95 -6.76
N ASP A 211 16.94 4.80 -7.47
CA ASP A 211 17.11 4.73 -8.93
C ASP A 211 17.93 3.53 -9.39
N GLU A 212 18.85 3.05 -8.54
CA GLU A 212 19.75 1.94 -8.85
C GLU A 212 19.10 0.56 -8.78
N TYR A 213 17.87 0.45 -8.24
CA TYR A 213 17.18 -0.82 -8.12
C TYR A 213 15.89 -0.84 -8.97
N PRO A 214 15.64 -1.95 -9.67
CA PRO A 214 14.41 -2.05 -10.45
C PRO A 214 13.19 -1.98 -9.57
N GLY A 215 12.15 -1.34 -10.09
CA GLY A 215 10.81 -1.45 -9.61
C GLY A 215 10.38 -0.45 -8.56
N GLY A 216 11.20 0.56 -8.23
CA GLY A 216 10.77 1.68 -7.40
C GLY A 216 10.68 1.33 -5.91
N ILE A 217 11.75 0.73 -5.36
CA ILE A 217 11.89 0.59 -3.91
C ILE A 217 11.86 1.99 -3.31
N ILE A 218 10.87 2.20 -2.45
CA ILE A 218 10.64 3.53 -1.90
C ILE A 218 11.73 3.91 -0.89
N LYS A 219 12.19 5.14 -1.02
CA LYS A 219 13.20 5.75 -0.17
C LYS A 219 12.58 6.82 0.74
N GLU A 220 11.82 7.75 0.15
CA GLU A 220 11.29 8.91 0.85
C GLU A 220 9.89 9.30 0.36
N HIS A 221 9.13 9.96 1.23
CA HIS A 221 7.95 10.75 0.88
C HIS A 221 8.14 12.18 1.33
N HIS A 222 7.86 13.14 0.45
CA HIS A 222 7.95 14.56 0.75
C HIS A 222 6.56 15.23 0.75
N VAL A 223 6.32 16.11 1.71
CA VAL A 223 5.14 16.97 1.79
C VAL A 223 5.54 18.40 2.16
N PRO A 224 4.88 19.41 1.56
CA PRO A 224 3.97 19.32 0.43
C PRO A 224 4.65 18.79 -0.81
N SER A 225 3.89 18.20 -1.73
CA SER A 225 4.41 17.94 -3.07
C SER A 225 4.72 19.26 -3.78
N LEU A 226 5.89 19.31 -4.43
CA LEU A 226 6.34 20.49 -5.18
C LEU A 226 5.76 20.57 -6.61
N ILE A 227 4.84 19.69 -6.94
CA ILE A 227 4.20 19.68 -8.25
C ILE A 227 3.31 20.91 -8.48
N ASP A 228 3.23 21.34 -9.74
CA ASP A 228 2.37 22.44 -10.12
C ASP A 228 0.90 22.21 -9.71
N GLN A 229 0.22 23.28 -9.27
CA GLN A 229 -1.15 23.20 -8.77
C GLN A 229 -2.13 22.63 -9.79
N ASP A 230 -1.95 22.91 -11.08
CA ASP A 230 -2.80 22.37 -12.15
C ASP A 230 -2.66 20.85 -12.28
N VAL A 231 -1.44 20.34 -12.14
CA VAL A 231 -1.17 18.89 -12.17
C VAL A 231 -1.70 18.24 -10.91
N LYS A 232 -1.54 18.86 -9.74
CA LYS A 232 -2.12 18.41 -8.49
C LYS A 232 -3.64 18.29 -8.57
N THR A 233 -4.31 19.29 -9.17
CA THR A 233 -5.75 19.27 -9.38
C THR A 233 -6.16 18.10 -10.28
N LYS A 234 -5.44 17.83 -11.37
CA LYS A 234 -5.68 16.67 -12.25
C LYS A 234 -5.48 15.33 -11.51
N ILE A 235 -4.48 15.25 -10.64
CA ILE A 235 -4.27 14.04 -9.81
C ILE A 235 -5.47 13.80 -8.89
N LEU A 236 -5.93 14.82 -8.18
CA LEU A 236 -7.06 14.70 -7.25
C LEU A 236 -8.38 14.41 -7.97
N ASP A 237 -8.59 14.99 -9.16
CA ASP A 237 -9.74 14.66 -10.02
C ASP A 237 -9.69 13.19 -10.49
N LEU A 238 -8.50 12.72 -10.89
CA LEU A 238 -8.30 11.31 -11.26
C LEU A 238 -8.61 10.37 -10.10
N VAL A 239 -8.18 10.70 -8.88
CA VAL A 239 -8.49 9.93 -7.66
C VAL A 239 -10.01 9.83 -7.46
N LYS A 240 -10.73 10.95 -7.53
CA LYS A 240 -12.21 10.97 -7.39
C LYS A 240 -12.88 10.10 -8.44
N ARG A 241 -12.59 10.33 -9.73
CA ARG A 241 -13.20 9.59 -10.84
C ARG A 241 -12.91 8.08 -10.76
N SER A 242 -11.70 7.71 -10.36
CA SER A 242 -11.36 6.29 -10.19
C SER A 242 -12.03 5.66 -8.97
N ALA A 243 -12.19 6.40 -7.88
CA ALA A 243 -12.94 5.95 -6.72
C ALA A 243 -14.42 5.69 -7.07
N GLU A 244 -15.06 6.61 -7.79
CA GLU A 244 -16.43 6.44 -8.31
C GLU A 244 -16.51 5.21 -9.22
N ARG A 245 -15.59 5.07 -10.17
CA ARG A 245 -15.54 3.96 -11.12
C ARG A 245 -15.40 2.59 -10.46
N LEU A 246 -14.60 2.51 -9.39
CA LEU A 246 -14.33 1.28 -8.65
C LEU A 246 -15.26 1.10 -7.43
N ASN A 247 -16.20 2.03 -7.22
CA ASN A 247 -17.09 2.04 -6.06
C ASN A 247 -16.32 2.05 -4.71
N ILE A 248 -15.23 2.82 -4.64
CA ILE A 248 -14.53 3.12 -3.38
C ILE A 248 -15.29 4.24 -2.69
N ARG A 249 -16.09 3.89 -1.68
CA ARG A 249 -17.03 4.82 -1.05
C ARG A 249 -16.70 5.13 0.41
N GLU A 250 -16.00 4.22 1.08
CA GLU A 250 -15.80 4.26 2.53
C GLU A 250 -14.33 3.99 2.87
N GLY A 251 -13.84 4.66 3.92
CA GLY A 251 -12.54 4.43 4.50
C GLY A 251 -11.35 4.97 3.71
N PRO A 252 -10.15 4.58 4.11
CA PRO A 252 -8.91 5.04 3.48
C PRO A 252 -8.65 4.34 2.15
N ALA A 253 -8.03 5.09 1.22
CA ALA A 253 -7.48 4.53 -0.01
C ALA A 253 -6.16 5.20 -0.38
N TYR A 254 -5.22 4.40 -0.83
CA TYR A 254 -3.91 4.82 -1.29
C TYR A 254 -3.81 4.66 -2.81
N TYR A 255 -3.20 5.64 -3.45
CA TYR A 255 -2.94 5.64 -4.88
C TYR A 255 -1.46 5.88 -5.15
N GLN A 256 -0.89 5.07 -6.03
CA GLN A 256 0.40 5.34 -6.66
C GLN A 256 0.14 5.89 -8.06
N ILE A 257 0.62 7.08 -8.32
CA ILE A 257 0.40 7.80 -9.56
C ILE A 257 1.74 8.22 -10.16
N LYS A 258 1.88 8.09 -11.48
CA LYS A 258 3.00 8.65 -12.25
C LYS A 258 2.51 9.58 -13.33
N LEU A 259 3.35 10.51 -13.74
CA LEU A 259 3.03 11.38 -14.86
C LEU A 259 3.55 10.78 -16.18
N LEU A 260 2.71 10.77 -17.18
CA LEU A 260 3.09 10.56 -18.57
C LEU A 260 2.84 11.86 -19.33
N LYS A 261 3.91 12.59 -19.68
CA LYS A 261 3.79 13.90 -20.36
C LYS A 261 2.81 14.86 -19.64
N ASN A 262 2.97 14.99 -18.33
CA ASN A 262 2.10 15.79 -17.43
C ASN A 262 0.64 15.29 -17.29
N ALA A 263 0.31 14.13 -17.82
CA ALA A 263 -0.97 13.47 -17.57
C ALA A 263 -0.83 12.42 -16.46
N PRO A 264 -1.62 12.47 -15.38
CA PRO A 264 -1.51 11.50 -14.33
C PRO A 264 -2.03 10.13 -14.76
N LYS A 265 -1.28 9.07 -14.41
CA LYS A 265 -1.58 7.67 -14.69
C LYS A 265 -1.58 6.87 -13.40
N ILE A 266 -2.61 6.07 -13.19
CA ILE A 266 -2.73 5.19 -12.03
C ILE A 266 -1.80 3.99 -12.22
N ILE A 267 -0.85 3.85 -11.33
CA ILE A 267 0.02 2.67 -11.27
C ILE A 267 -0.64 1.59 -10.42
N GLU A 268 -1.13 1.98 -9.24
CA GLU A 268 -1.72 1.09 -8.25
C GLU A 268 -2.79 1.82 -7.42
N ILE A 269 -3.80 1.09 -6.98
CA ILE A 269 -4.79 1.53 -5.99
C ILE A 269 -4.87 0.47 -4.92
N THR A 270 -4.86 0.87 -3.65
CA THR A 270 -5.09 -0.03 -2.53
C THR A 270 -6.15 0.57 -1.61
N PRO A 271 -7.32 -0.08 -1.44
CA PRO A 271 -8.42 0.45 -0.65
C PRO A 271 -8.20 0.19 0.85
N ARG A 272 -7.15 0.76 1.39
CA ARG A 272 -6.67 0.67 2.77
C ARG A 272 -5.62 1.74 3.05
N LEU A 273 -5.23 1.89 4.33
CA LEU A 273 -4.02 2.65 4.68
C LEU A 273 -2.78 2.00 4.03
N ASP A 274 -1.85 2.83 3.59
CA ASP A 274 -0.62 2.36 2.95
C ASP A 274 0.29 1.54 3.90
N GLY A 275 1.37 0.98 3.38
CA GLY A 275 2.36 0.25 4.18
C GLY A 275 3.60 1.07 4.52
N CYS A 276 3.55 2.38 4.27
CA CYS A 276 4.70 3.27 4.37
C CYS A 276 4.61 4.27 5.54
N HIS A 277 3.71 4.03 6.51
CA HIS A 277 3.50 4.87 7.68
C HIS A 277 3.13 6.33 7.35
N MET A 278 2.52 6.58 6.18
CA MET A 278 2.17 7.94 5.76
C MET A 278 1.23 8.65 6.75
N TRP A 279 0.41 7.92 7.52
CA TRP A 279 -0.38 8.50 8.61
C TRP A 279 0.47 9.24 9.65
N LYS A 280 1.73 8.84 9.87
CA LYS A 280 2.68 9.54 10.74
C LYS A 280 3.10 10.88 10.13
N LEU A 281 3.54 10.88 8.88
CA LEU A 281 3.90 12.10 8.16
C LEU A 281 2.71 13.06 8.05
N ILE A 282 1.53 12.55 7.73
CA ILE A 282 0.28 13.32 7.63
C ILE A 282 -0.05 13.99 8.95
N ARG A 283 0.03 13.26 10.08
CA ARG A 283 -0.23 13.81 11.39
C ARG A 283 0.72 14.98 11.75
N HIS A 284 2.00 14.86 11.42
CA HIS A 284 2.96 15.95 11.61
C HIS A 284 2.76 17.12 10.66
N TYR A 285 2.23 16.87 9.45
CA TYR A 285 2.07 17.89 8.43
C TYR A 285 0.77 18.67 8.52
N CYS A 286 -0.36 18.03 8.80
CA CYS A 286 -1.67 18.68 8.83
C CYS A 286 -2.51 18.39 10.09
N ASN A 287 -1.91 17.77 11.10
CA ASN A 287 -2.55 17.46 12.37
C ASN A 287 -3.83 16.59 12.26
N ASP A 288 -3.98 15.87 11.16
CA ASP A 288 -5.03 14.88 10.95
C ASP A 288 -4.48 13.47 11.15
N ASP A 289 -5.15 12.63 11.92
CA ASP A 289 -4.74 11.26 12.20
C ASP A 289 -5.59 10.27 11.41
N LEU A 290 -5.08 9.86 10.24
CA LEU A 290 -5.76 8.89 9.38
C LEU A 290 -5.90 7.51 10.01
N LEU A 291 -4.96 7.11 10.89
CA LEU A 291 -5.03 5.82 11.57
C LEU A 291 -6.17 5.81 12.58
N ALA A 292 -6.20 6.82 13.47
CA ALA A 292 -7.29 6.98 14.44
C ALA A 292 -8.63 7.11 13.73
N SER A 293 -8.73 7.99 12.72
CA SER A 293 -9.95 8.18 11.91
C SER A 293 -10.45 6.88 11.27
N THR A 294 -9.53 6.03 10.79
CA THR A 294 -9.89 4.72 10.20
C THR A 294 -10.55 3.82 11.25
N PHE A 295 -9.96 3.70 12.43
CA PHE A 295 -10.51 2.82 13.45
C PHE A 295 -11.75 3.40 14.13
N GLU A 296 -11.83 4.68 14.38
CA GLU A 296 -13.04 5.32 14.92
C GLU A 296 -14.24 5.14 13.97
N TYR A 297 -14.01 5.31 12.67
CA TYR A 297 -15.05 5.09 11.68
C TYR A 297 -15.45 3.62 11.57
N LEU A 298 -14.47 2.69 11.57
CA LEU A 298 -14.76 1.25 11.49
C LEU A 298 -15.47 0.71 12.73
N LEU A 299 -15.01 1.11 13.93
CA LEU A 299 -15.44 0.52 15.20
C LEU A 299 -16.68 1.20 15.79
N GLU A 300 -16.87 2.49 15.54
CA GLU A 300 -17.88 3.32 16.18
C GLU A 300 -18.85 3.96 15.18
N GLY A 301 -18.54 3.91 13.88
CA GLY A 301 -19.31 4.60 12.85
C GLY A 301 -19.15 6.13 12.90
N THR A 302 -18.18 6.64 13.66
CA THR A 302 -17.93 8.08 13.79
C THR A 302 -17.28 8.59 12.52
N GLU A 303 -18.01 9.42 11.75
CA GLU A 303 -17.44 10.05 10.56
C GLU A 303 -16.27 10.96 10.92
N PRO A 304 -15.11 10.80 10.28
CA PRO A 304 -13.95 11.64 10.55
C PRO A 304 -14.16 13.08 10.08
N ILE A 305 -13.66 14.02 10.88
CA ILE A 305 -13.60 15.44 10.54
C ILE A 305 -12.13 15.78 10.33
N PHE A 306 -11.74 15.98 9.09
CA PHE A 306 -10.39 16.40 8.73
C PHE A 306 -10.31 17.92 8.73
N LYS A 307 -9.39 18.47 9.51
CA LYS A 307 -9.18 19.92 9.61
C LYS A 307 -8.35 20.44 8.45
N SER A 308 -7.47 19.59 7.94
CA SER A 308 -6.51 19.92 6.86
C SER A 308 -5.73 21.20 7.18
N ASP A 309 -5.28 21.30 8.43
CA ASP A 309 -4.49 22.43 8.94
C ASP A 309 -3.03 22.24 8.51
N PHE A 310 -2.77 22.51 7.23
CA PHE A 310 -1.49 22.23 6.60
C PHE A 310 -0.38 23.15 7.14
N SER A 311 0.71 22.55 7.57
CA SER A 311 1.93 23.24 7.96
C SER A 311 2.55 23.99 6.76
N ASP A 312 3.21 25.12 7.03
CA ASP A 312 4.05 25.85 6.08
C ASP A 312 5.47 25.24 5.93
N LYS A 313 5.75 24.18 6.68
CA LYS A 313 7.03 23.44 6.68
C LYS A 313 7.04 22.36 5.61
N ASN A 314 8.22 22.10 5.10
CA ASN A 314 8.48 20.92 4.28
C ASN A 314 8.90 19.77 5.20
N LEU A 315 8.17 18.66 5.12
CA LEU A 315 8.46 17.47 5.91
C LEU A 315 8.78 16.29 4.98
N LEU A 316 9.60 15.38 5.45
CA LEU A 316 9.79 14.09 4.79
C LEU A 316 9.60 12.94 5.79
N LEU A 317 9.19 11.80 5.24
CA LEU A 317 9.37 10.50 5.83
C LEU A 317 10.44 9.76 5.01
N GLU A 318 11.57 9.45 5.63
CA GLU A 318 12.66 8.71 5.02
C GLU A 318 12.73 7.32 5.61
N PHE A 319 12.80 6.28 4.75
CA PHE A 319 13.12 4.93 5.18
C PHE A 319 14.61 4.76 5.38
N LEU A 320 14.98 4.31 6.57
CA LEU A 320 16.34 3.97 6.92
C LEU A 320 16.60 2.55 6.40
N CYS A 321 17.33 2.44 5.30
CA CYS A 321 17.49 1.21 4.55
C CYS A 321 18.92 0.67 4.60
N GLU A 322 19.08 -0.66 4.56
CA GLU A 322 20.36 -1.34 4.49
C GLU A 322 20.29 -2.52 3.51
N LYS A 323 21.42 -2.96 3.01
CA LYS A 323 21.49 -4.18 2.21
C LYS A 323 21.20 -5.41 3.06
N PRO A 324 20.53 -6.43 2.51
CA PRO A 324 20.30 -7.67 3.22
C PRO A 324 21.62 -8.35 3.63
N GLN A 325 21.59 -9.13 4.70
CA GLN A 325 22.74 -9.87 5.24
C GLN A 325 23.87 -8.96 5.75
N THR A 326 23.61 -7.69 6.01
CA THR A 326 24.56 -6.80 6.70
C THR A 326 24.23 -6.72 8.18
N ILE A 327 25.22 -6.35 8.98
CA ILE A 327 25.03 -6.07 10.41
C ILE A 327 24.53 -4.64 10.56
N PHE A 328 23.34 -4.51 11.15
CA PHE A 328 22.68 -3.24 11.37
C PHE A 328 23.42 -2.40 12.43
N SER A 329 23.53 -1.11 12.20
CA SER A 329 24.01 -0.14 13.20
C SER A 329 23.32 1.21 13.02
N LYS A 330 22.70 1.70 14.08
CA LYS A 330 22.02 3.00 14.13
C LYS A 330 22.95 4.17 13.81
N SER A 331 24.24 4.04 14.16
CA SER A 331 25.25 5.09 13.95
C SER A 331 25.53 5.41 12.48
N LYS A 332 25.09 4.57 11.54
CA LYS A 332 25.22 4.80 10.10
C LYS A 332 24.25 5.87 9.58
N TYR A 333 23.22 6.22 10.34
CA TYR A 333 22.14 7.07 9.88
C TYR A 333 22.15 8.43 10.55
N ASN A 334 21.96 9.48 9.76
CA ASN A 334 21.68 10.81 10.29
C ASN A 334 20.20 10.93 10.59
N VAL A 335 19.85 11.03 11.86
CA VAL A 335 18.49 11.19 12.36
C VAL A 335 18.29 12.50 13.13
N ASP A 336 19.18 13.47 12.93
CA ASP A 336 19.10 14.77 13.55
C ASP A 336 17.79 15.48 13.17
N GLY A 337 17.18 16.15 14.15
CA GLY A 337 15.93 16.86 13.96
C GLY A 337 14.70 15.95 13.76
N ALA A 338 14.80 14.66 14.11
CA ALA A 338 13.67 13.74 14.01
C ALA A 338 12.47 14.24 14.83
N LEU A 339 11.32 14.37 14.18
CA LEU A 339 10.02 14.56 14.80
C LEU A 339 9.44 13.21 15.26
N GLU A 340 9.75 12.16 14.49
CA GLU A 340 9.44 10.78 14.82
C GLU A 340 10.55 9.87 14.28
N LEU A 341 10.95 8.84 15.05
CA LEU A 341 11.99 7.89 14.68
C LEU A 341 11.61 6.50 15.19
N VAL A 342 11.59 5.56 14.26
CA VAL A 342 11.29 4.16 14.57
C VAL A 342 12.37 3.24 13.99
N TRP A 343 12.89 2.35 14.81
CA TRP A 343 13.85 1.33 14.42
C TRP A 343 13.21 -0.05 14.38
N TYR A 344 13.44 -0.78 13.30
CA TYR A 344 12.99 -2.17 13.16
C TYR A 344 14.02 -3.18 13.68
N TYR A 345 15.28 -2.76 13.77
CA TYR A 345 16.42 -3.57 14.22
C TYR A 345 17.14 -2.92 15.40
N GLN A 346 17.89 -3.74 16.14
CA GLN A 346 18.84 -3.27 17.15
C GLN A 346 20.26 -3.33 16.59
N ASP A 347 21.19 -2.56 17.20
CA ASP A 347 22.60 -2.64 16.82
C ASP A 347 23.11 -4.08 16.99
N GLY A 348 23.74 -4.61 15.95
CA GLY A 348 24.26 -5.98 15.91
C GLY A 348 23.31 -7.00 15.27
N ASP A 349 22.05 -6.67 14.99
CA ASP A 349 21.14 -7.57 14.29
C ASP A 349 21.58 -7.75 12.83
N GLU A 350 21.36 -8.93 12.27
CA GLU A 350 21.50 -9.17 10.83
C GLU A 350 20.24 -8.73 10.11
N VAL A 351 20.39 -7.95 9.03
CA VAL A 351 19.28 -7.47 8.21
C VAL A 351 18.71 -8.60 7.37
N VAL A 352 17.46 -8.94 7.61
CA VAL A 352 16.75 -10.05 6.93
C VAL A 352 16.44 -9.66 5.48
N SER A 353 16.68 -10.59 4.55
CA SER A 353 16.35 -10.40 3.15
C SER A 353 14.86 -10.61 2.89
N LEU A 354 14.14 -9.53 2.55
CA LEU A 354 12.72 -9.55 2.19
C LEU A 354 12.51 -9.28 0.70
N ASN A 355 13.15 -8.24 0.15
CA ASN A 355 13.09 -7.89 -1.27
C ASN A 355 14.39 -8.18 -2.04
N GLY A 356 15.48 -8.45 -1.33
CA GLY A 356 16.77 -8.85 -1.91
C GLY A 356 17.66 -7.70 -2.39
N HIS A 357 17.25 -6.45 -2.20
CA HIS A 357 18.00 -5.26 -2.62
C HIS A 357 18.31 -4.32 -1.46
N MET A 358 17.30 -3.54 -1.05
CA MET A 358 17.39 -2.62 0.09
C MET A 358 16.24 -2.89 1.04
N GLU A 359 16.58 -3.24 2.28
CA GLU A 359 15.62 -3.61 3.31
C GLU A 359 15.38 -2.43 4.25
N LYS A 360 14.13 -2.20 4.60
CA LYS A 360 13.74 -1.16 5.55
C LYS A 360 14.15 -1.56 6.97
N CYS A 361 15.00 -0.75 7.60
CA CYS A 361 15.46 -0.96 8.97
C CYS A 361 14.81 0.00 9.97
N GLY A 362 14.01 0.92 9.49
CA GLY A 362 13.31 1.92 10.25
C GLY A 362 12.83 3.06 9.37
N TYR A 363 12.31 4.09 10.00
CA TYR A 363 11.99 5.35 9.33
C TYR A 363 12.18 6.53 10.26
N VAL A 364 12.39 7.70 9.66
CA VAL A 364 12.42 8.99 10.35
C VAL A 364 11.46 9.97 9.67
N VAL A 365 10.72 10.73 10.48
CA VAL A 365 9.98 11.92 10.02
C VAL A 365 10.72 13.14 10.50
N ARG A 366 11.03 14.06 9.60
CA ARG A 366 11.76 15.30 9.93
C ARG A 366 11.42 16.45 9.01
N GLU A 367 11.73 17.66 9.48
CA GLU A 367 11.66 18.89 8.68
C GLU A 367 12.89 18.94 7.75
N ILE A 368 12.68 19.42 6.53
CA ILE A 368 13.74 19.68 5.56
C ILE A 368 13.73 21.16 5.18
N ALA A 369 14.89 21.68 4.81
CA ALA A 369 15.01 23.05 4.32
C ALA A 369 14.15 23.26 3.06
N LYS A 370 13.60 24.47 2.92
CA LYS A 370 12.83 24.87 1.74
C LYS A 370 13.71 24.92 0.51
#